data_c4ec7c537cf2275f454e28be104c55d6
#
_entry.id   c4ec7c537cf2275f454e28be104c55d6
#
_cell.length_a   1.000
_cell.length_b   1.000
_cell.length_c   1.000
_cell.angle_alpha   90.00
_cell.angle_beta   90.00
_cell.angle_gamma   90.00
#
_symmetry.space_group_name_H-M   'P 1'
#
loop_
_entity.id
_entity.type
_entity.pdbx_description
1 polymer ?
#
loop_
_entity_poly.entity_id
_entity_poly.type
_entity_poly.pdbx_seq_one_letter_code
_entity_poly.pdbx_strand_id
1 'polypeptide(L)'
;ILEHGGADFVLHLAGYYDFTNEDNEEYQRTNVQGTRNILKLAKQIGTRRFLFASSLAACKFPARGKTIDESSPPVAQYPYAISKRAGEELIKEHQEWFPSAIVRMAAIYSDWCEYPPLYVFINTWTASKWNSRVLGGRGHSAVPYLHVQDLIRFFLKVIEKTDSLPRLCTLNASPNGFTTHIELYKTATRYFFGRDVRSLLMLRFLVVP
;
A
#
# COMPACT_ATOMS: atom_id res chain seq x y z
N ILE A 1 1.66 5.70 -27.86
CA ILE A 1 1.59 6.95 -27.06
C ILE A 1 2.31 8.07 -27.80
N LEU A 2 3.59 7.86 -28.20
CA LEU A 2 4.35 8.89 -28.95
C LEU A 2 3.70 9.24 -30.30
N GLU A 3 3.12 8.27 -30.98
CA GLU A 3 2.40 8.45 -32.25
C GLU A 3 1.06 9.20 -32.10
N HIS A 4 0.51 9.26 -30.87
CA HIS A 4 -0.81 9.84 -30.58
C HIS A 4 -0.75 11.13 -29.74
N GLY A 5 0.39 11.84 -29.73
CA GLY A 5 0.50 13.17 -29.10
C GLY A 5 0.78 13.20 -27.60
N GLY A 6 1.11 12.05 -26.98
CA GLY A 6 1.52 12.01 -25.57
C GLY A 6 0.40 11.69 -24.58
N ALA A 7 0.58 12.06 -23.31
CA ALA A 7 -0.40 11.90 -22.24
C ALA A 7 -0.19 12.98 -21.16
N ASP A 8 -1.27 13.63 -20.74
CA ASP A 8 -1.21 14.65 -19.68
C ASP A 8 -0.80 14.07 -18.33
N PHE A 9 -1.20 12.83 -18.06
CA PHE A 9 -0.94 12.17 -16.79
C PHE A 9 -0.33 10.79 -17.01
N VAL A 10 0.68 10.48 -16.22
CA VAL A 10 1.26 9.13 -16.11
C VAL A 10 0.99 8.63 -14.71
N LEU A 11 0.19 7.56 -14.60
CA LEU A 11 -0.06 6.85 -13.36
C LEU A 11 0.76 5.56 -13.36
N HIS A 12 1.88 5.56 -12.62
CA HIS A 12 2.81 4.44 -12.53
C HIS A 12 2.44 3.53 -11.36
N LEU A 13 1.62 2.52 -11.64
CA LEU A 13 1.17 1.51 -10.68
C LEU A 13 2.01 0.23 -10.72
N ALA A 14 2.80 0.04 -11.77
CA ALA A 14 3.59 -1.18 -11.92
C ALA A 14 4.59 -1.34 -10.76
N GLY A 15 4.65 -2.54 -10.23
CA GLY A 15 5.56 -2.87 -9.14
C GLY A 15 5.48 -4.36 -8.80
N TYR A 16 6.61 -4.92 -8.41
CA TYR A 16 6.73 -6.29 -7.92
C TYR A 16 6.61 -6.31 -6.39
N TYR A 17 5.88 -7.30 -5.87
CA TYR A 17 5.77 -7.61 -4.45
C TYR A 17 5.36 -9.08 -4.26
N ASP A 18 6.09 -9.86 -3.48
CA ASP A 18 5.88 -11.30 -3.30
C ASP A 18 5.44 -11.75 -1.89
N PHE A 19 5.33 -10.84 -0.94
CA PHE A 19 4.97 -11.10 0.47
C PHE A 19 5.95 -11.98 1.26
N THR A 20 7.08 -12.41 0.68
CA THR A 20 8.05 -13.28 1.36
C THR A 20 8.98 -12.52 2.30
N ASN A 21 9.20 -11.23 2.03
CA ASN A 21 10.26 -10.38 2.61
C ASN A 21 11.68 -10.86 2.28
N GLU A 22 11.84 -11.77 1.33
CA GLU A 22 13.13 -12.21 0.83
C GLU A 22 13.66 -11.26 -0.24
N ASP A 23 14.97 -11.26 -0.43
CA ASP A 23 15.61 -10.47 -1.48
C ASP A 23 15.31 -11.08 -2.85
N ASN A 24 14.96 -10.24 -3.83
CA ASN A 24 14.62 -10.67 -5.17
C ASN A 24 15.05 -9.62 -6.19
N GLU A 25 15.71 -10.06 -7.26
CA GLU A 25 16.19 -9.18 -8.34
C GLU A 25 15.07 -8.37 -9.00
N GLU A 26 13.82 -8.87 -8.94
CA GLU A 26 12.65 -8.16 -9.46
C GLU A 26 12.41 -6.82 -8.76
N TYR A 27 12.78 -6.67 -7.50
CA TYR A 27 12.69 -5.37 -6.82
C TYR A 27 13.57 -4.34 -7.52
N GLN A 28 14.77 -4.73 -7.93
CA GLN A 28 15.68 -3.83 -8.66
C GLN A 28 15.22 -3.64 -10.11
N ARG A 29 14.88 -4.74 -10.79
CA ARG A 29 14.52 -4.73 -12.22
C ARG A 29 13.20 -4.00 -12.46
N THR A 30 12.16 -4.40 -11.76
CA THR A 30 10.78 -3.91 -11.97
C THR A 30 10.54 -2.61 -11.22
N ASN A 31 10.83 -2.55 -9.90
CA ASN A 31 10.45 -1.38 -9.11
C ASN A 31 11.40 -0.19 -9.31
N VAL A 32 12.70 -0.42 -9.42
CA VAL A 32 13.67 0.68 -9.54
C VAL A 32 13.93 1.02 -11.00
N GLN A 33 14.43 0.06 -11.79
CA GLN A 33 14.77 0.32 -13.19
C GLN A 33 13.50 0.57 -14.02
N GLY A 34 12.40 -0.14 -13.77
CA GLY A 34 11.10 0.13 -14.39
C GLY A 34 10.64 1.56 -14.14
N THR A 35 10.69 2.04 -12.89
CA THR A 35 10.36 3.44 -12.55
C THR A 35 11.25 4.43 -13.31
N ARG A 36 12.57 4.18 -13.39
CA ARG A 36 13.49 5.03 -14.15
C ARG A 36 13.13 5.10 -15.64
N ASN A 37 12.71 3.98 -16.23
CA ASN A 37 12.31 3.93 -17.64
C ASN A 37 11.00 4.71 -17.89
N ILE A 38 10.03 4.58 -17.00
CA ILE A 38 8.75 5.30 -17.11
C ILE A 38 8.94 6.81 -16.87
N LEU A 39 9.85 7.23 -15.99
CA LEU A 39 10.20 8.66 -15.82
C LEU A 39 10.78 9.25 -17.12
N LYS A 40 11.67 8.52 -17.80
CA LYS A 40 12.22 8.96 -19.10
C LYS A 40 11.12 9.06 -20.15
N LEU A 41 10.23 8.09 -20.23
CA LEU A 41 9.09 8.13 -21.14
C LEU A 41 8.17 9.32 -20.82
N ALA A 42 7.82 9.54 -19.55
CA ALA A 42 6.98 10.65 -19.11
C ALA A 42 7.60 12.02 -19.51
N LYS A 43 8.93 12.16 -19.43
CA LYS A 43 9.64 13.34 -19.92
C LYS A 43 9.48 13.52 -21.43
N GLN A 44 9.67 12.43 -22.22
CA GLN A 44 9.58 12.49 -23.68
C GLN A 44 8.19 12.87 -24.18
N ILE A 45 7.13 12.42 -23.50
CA ILE A 45 5.75 12.71 -23.87
C ILE A 45 5.22 14.05 -23.30
N GLY A 46 6.03 14.77 -22.51
CA GLY A 46 5.65 16.05 -21.95
C GLY A 46 4.53 15.97 -20.93
N THR A 47 4.54 14.95 -20.06
CA THR A 47 3.45 14.75 -19.08
C THR A 47 3.27 15.95 -18.16
N ARG A 48 2.01 16.33 -17.91
CA ARG A 48 1.63 17.43 -17.03
C ARG A 48 1.83 17.11 -15.55
N ARG A 49 1.59 15.84 -15.14
CA ARG A 49 1.91 15.34 -13.80
C ARG A 49 2.17 13.84 -13.81
N PHE A 50 3.19 13.44 -13.09
CA PHE A 50 3.52 12.04 -12.82
C PHE A 50 3.01 11.61 -11.45
N LEU A 51 2.27 10.50 -11.38
CA LEU A 51 1.77 9.93 -10.14
C LEU A 51 2.47 8.59 -9.90
N PHE A 52 3.24 8.52 -8.83
CA PHE A 52 3.99 7.32 -8.45
C PHE A 52 3.28 6.57 -7.32
N ALA A 53 2.93 5.32 -7.57
CA ALA A 53 2.37 4.42 -6.57
C ALA A 53 3.47 3.91 -5.63
N SER A 54 3.69 4.64 -4.53
CA SER A 54 4.49 4.21 -3.39
C SER A 54 3.61 3.44 -2.38
N SER A 55 4.11 3.19 -1.20
CA SER A 55 3.42 2.43 -0.15
C SER A 55 3.67 3.04 1.23
N LEU A 56 2.68 3.00 2.11
CA LEU A 56 2.87 3.28 3.54
C LEU A 56 3.90 2.33 4.16
N ALA A 57 4.04 1.14 3.59
CA ALA A 57 5.03 0.15 3.98
C ALA A 57 6.50 0.59 3.74
N ALA A 58 6.74 1.63 2.94
CA ALA A 58 8.07 2.25 2.82
C ALA A 58 8.50 2.95 4.13
N CYS A 59 7.54 3.41 4.93
CA CYS A 59 7.79 4.00 6.24
C CYS A 59 7.99 2.92 7.30
N LYS A 60 8.76 3.24 8.33
CA LYS A 60 8.85 2.38 9.53
C LYS A 60 7.51 2.38 10.26
N PHE A 61 7.06 1.20 10.68
CA PHE A 61 5.86 1.10 11.51
C PHE A 61 5.99 1.97 12.76
N PRO A 62 4.99 2.82 13.05
CA PRO A 62 5.09 3.76 14.14
C PRO A 62 5.00 3.04 15.49
N ALA A 63 5.58 3.66 16.53
CA ALA A 63 5.37 3.21 17.89
C ALA A 63 3.89 3.34 18.28
N ARG A 64 3.46 2.61 19.31
CA ARG A 64 2.08 2.66 19.80
C ARG A 64 1.64 4.09 20.09
N GLY A 65 0.49 4.48 19.59
CA GLY A 65 -0.08 5.83 19.73
C GLY A 65 0.52 6.89 18.78
N LYS A 66 1.38 6.48 17.86
CA LYS A 66 1.86 7.32 16.75
C LYS A 66 1.25 6.86 15.44
N THR A 67 1.17 7.77 14.49
CA THR A 67 0.65 7.52 13.13
C THR A 67 1.70 7.85 12.08
N ILE A 68 1.54 7.29 10.89
CA ILE A 68 2.29 7.69 9.69
C ILE A 68 1.52 8.82 9.03
N ASP A 69 2.22 9.88 8.67
CA ASP A 69 1.73 11.00 7.87
C ASP A 69 2.62 11.22 6.64
N GLU A 70 2.31 12.24 5.84
CA GLU A 70 3.04 12.57 4.62
C GLU A 70 4.49 13.00 4.88
N SER A 71 4.80 13.50 6.08
CA SER A 71 6.15 13.89 6.50
C SER A 71 6.99 12.73 7.01
N SER A 72 6.38 11.58 7.28
CA SER A 72 7.05 10.39 7.81
C SER A 72 8.11 9.88 6.83
N PRO A 73 9.37 9.66 7.27
CA PRO A 73 10.44 9.25 6.37
C PRO A 73 10.28 7.79 5.93
N PRO A 74 10.58 7.46 4.65
CA PRO A 74 10.51 6.10 4.11
C PRO A 74 11.78 5.31 4.48
N VAL A 75 11.88 4.87 5.75
CA VAL A 75 13.11 4.28 6.33
C VAL A 75 12.98 2.80 6.69
N ALA A 76 11.92 2.12 6.27
CA ALA A 76 11.79 0.67 6.46
C ALA A 76 12.88 -0.10 5.69
N GLN A 77 13.33 -1.24 6.22
CA GLN A 77 14.56 -1.93 5.79
C GLN A 77 14.32 -3.27 5.08
N TYR A 78 13.07 -3.68 4.86
CA TYR A 78 12.81 -4.90 4.09
C TYR A 78 12.80 -4.62 2.57
N PRO A 79 13.08 -5.62 1.71
CA PRO A 79 13.40 -5.42 0.29
C PRO A 79 12.37 -4.61 -0.48
N TYR A 80 11.08 -4.89 -0.32
CA TYR A 80 10.02 -4.11 -0.95
C TYR A 80 10.05 -2.63 -0.55
N ALA A 81 10.18 -2.35 0.76
CA ALA A 81 10.24 -0.97 1.26
C ALA A 81 11.44 -0.20 0.70
N ILE A 82 12.59 -0.86 0.62
CA ILE A 82 13.81 -0.31 0.03
C ILE A 82 13.57 0.05 -1.44
N SER A 83 12.92 -0.84 -2.20
CA SER A 83 12.62 -0.59 -3.61
C SER A 83 11.63 0.58 -3.82
N LYS A 84 10.60 0.71 -2.96
CA LYS A 84 9.66 1.83 -3.00
C LYS A 84 10.33 3.14 -2.61
N ARG A 85 11.20 3.13 -1.57
CA ARG A 85 12.02 4.30 -1.22
C ARG A 85 12.91 4.73 -2.39
N ALA A 86 13.61 3.79 -3.04
CA ALA A 86 14.44 4.11 -4.21
C ALA A 86 13.60 4.75 -5.34
N GLY A 87 12.36 4.29 -5.54
CA GLY A 87 11.41 4.93 -6.45
C GLY A 87 11.06 6.37 -6.03
N GLU A 88 10.78 6.61 -4.75
CA GLU A 88 10.53 7.98 -4.23
C GLU A 88 11.75 8.90 -4.42
N GLU A 89 12.97 8.37 -4.23
CA GLU A 89 14.21 9.10 -4.46
C GLU A 89 14.37 9.47 -5.94
N LEU A 90 14.13 8.52 -6.86
CA LEU A 90 14.11 8.80 -8.30
C LEU A 90 13.13 9.90 -8.69
N ILE A 91 11.93 9.93 -8.11
CA ILE A 91 10.95 11.00 -8.34
C ILE A 91 11.51 12.36 -7.90
N LYS A 92 12.13 12.41 -6.72
CA LYS A 92 12.75 13.64 -6.17
C LYS A 92 13.93 14.13 -7.00
N GLU A 93 14.80 13.22 -7.45
CA GLU A 93 15.93 13.52 -8.33
C GLU A 93 15.51 14.14 -9.66
N HIS A 94 14.34 13.76 -10.18
CA HIS A 94 13.84 14.18 -11.49
C HIS A 94 12.69 15.21 -11.40
N GLN A 95 12.46 15.83 -10.24
CA GLN A 95 11.35 16.75 -10.00
C GLN A 95 11.31 17.97 -10.95
N GLU A 96 12.48 18.33 -11.55
CA GLU A 96 12.56 19.42 -12.51
C GLU A 96 11.97 19.06 -13.89
N TRP A 97 11.78 17.78 -14.20
CA TRP A 97 11.23 17.39 -15.50
C TRP A 97 9.75 17.70 -15.62
N PHE A 98 8.98 17.40 -14.58
CA PHE A 98 7.52 17.61 -14.51
C PHE A 98 7.03 17.61 -13.05
N PRO A 99 5.85 18.17 -12.79
CA PRO A 99 5.19 18.02 -11.49
C PRO A 99 4.93 16.56 -11.14
N SER A 100 5.14 16.17 -9.89
CA SER A 100 5.01 14.79 -9.44
C SER A 100 4.25 14.67 -8.12
N ALA A 101 3.51 13.58 -7.95
CA ALA A 101 2.90 13.17 -6.70
C ALA A 101 3.36 11.75 -6.32
N ILE A 102 3.96 11.61 -5.15
CA ILE A 102 4.28 10.34 -4.53
C ILE A 102 3.05 9.92 -3.72
N VAL A 103 2.38 8.86 -4.12
CA VAL A 103 1.17 8.36 -3.46
C VAL A 103 1.51 7.10 -2.65
N ARG A 104 1.59 7.24 -1.34
CA ARG A 104 1.82 6.12 -0.41
C ARG A 104 0.48 5.45 -0.10
N MET A 105 0.29 4.28 -0.68
CA MET A 105 -0.96 3.53 -0.56
C MET A 105 -0.98 2.66 0.69
N ALA A 106 -2.15 2.57 1.31
CA ALA A 106 -2.48 1.59 2.33
C ALA A 106 -2.59 0.17 1.74
N ALA A 107 -3.03 -0.83 2.53
CA ALA A 107 -3.32 -2.16 2.02
C ALA A 107 -4.60 -2.12 1.15
N ILE A 108 -4.43 -2.31 -0.16
CA ILE A 108 -5.52 -2.22 -1.13
C ILE A 108 -6.21 -3.57 -1.25
N TYR A 109 -7.55 -3.55 -1.25
CA TYR A 109 -8.38 -4.71 -1.49
C TYR A 109 -9.59 -4.34 -2.38
N SER A 110 -10.23 -5.35 -2.98
CA SER A 110 -11.49 -5.21 -3.70
C SER A 110 -12.54 -6.20 -3.18
N ASP A 111 -13.70 -6.20 -3.80
CA ASP A 111 -14.77 -7.16 -3.53
C ASP A 111 -14.35 -8.62 -3.74
N TRP A 112 -13.28 -8.86 -4.51
CA TRP A 112 -12.66 -10.18 -4.75
C TRP A 112 -11.63 -10.58 -3.70
N CYS A 113 -11.29 -9.68 -2.78
CA CYS A 113 -10.34 -9.90 -1.69
C CYS A 113 -8.95 -10.42 -2.16
N GLU A 114 -8.40 -9.82 -3.23
CA GLU A 114 -7.11 -10.24 -3.82
C GLU A 114 -5.89 -9.94 -2.93
N TYR A 115 -6.04 -9.13 -1.89
CA TYR A 115 -4.95 -8.87 -0.94
C TYR A 115 -4.68 -10.13 -0.09
N PRO A 116 -3.58 -10.87 -0.34
CA PRO A 116 -3.37 -12.20 0.22
C PRO A 116 -3.45 -12.27 1.74
N PRO A 117 -2.88 -11.33 2.52
CA PRO A 117 -3.00 -11.39 3.98
C PRO A 117 -4.45 -11.30 4.47
N LEU A 118 -5.27 -10.44 3.86
CA LEU A 118 -6.69 -10.30 4.22
C LEU A 118 -7.46 -11.58 3.88
N TYR A 119 -7.25 -12.11 2.69
CA TYR A 119 -7.86 -13.36 2.26
C TYR A 119 -7.52 -14.52 3.19
N VAL A 120 -6.24 -14.69 3.53
CA VAL A 120 -5.78 -15.75 4.45
C VAL A 120 -6.43 -15.62 5.83
N PHE A 121 -6.53 -14.40 6.38
CA PHE A 121 -7.20 -14.17 7.66
C PHE A 121 -8.68 -14.56 7.60
N ILE A 122 -9.43 -14.03 6.63
CA ILE A 122 -10.85 -14.31 6.50
C ILE A 122 -11.08 -15.82 6.30
N ASN A 123 -10.37 -16.43 5.35
CA ASN A 123 -10.50 -17.85 5.06
C ASN A 123 -10.17 -18.74 6.28
N THR A 124 -9.12 -18.38 7.05
CA THR A 124 -8.77 -19.11 8.28
C THR A 124 -9.87 -19.00 9.34
N TRP A 125 -10.36 -17.80 9.59
CA TRP A 125 -11.32 -17.55 10.67
C TRP A 125 -12.73 -18.07 10.38
N THR A 126 -13.09 -18.18 9.10
CA THR A 126 -14.39 -18.71 8.66
C THR A 126 -14.37 -20.21 8.38
N ALA A 127 -13.18 -20.85 8.41
CA ALA A 127 -13.06 -22.29 8.26
C ALA A 127 -13.53 -23.06 9.50
N SER A 128 -14.03 -24.30 9.29
CA SER A 128 -14.42 -25.21 10.37
C SER A 128 -13.21 -25.97 10.95
N LYS A 129 -12.15 -25.24 11.34
CA LYS A 129 -10.91 -25.79 11.87
C LYS A 129 -10.70 -25.33 13.32
N TRP A 130 -9.94 -26.13 14.09
CA TRP A 130 -9.66 -25.83 15.51
C TRP A 130 -8.95 -24.47 15.69
N ASN A 131 -8.08 -24.09 14.75
CA ASN A 131 -7.33 -22.83 14.78
C ASN A 131 -8.11 -21.61 14.25
N SER A 132 -9.34 -21.78 13.75
CA SER A 132 -10.16 -20.70 13.21
C SER A 132 -10.49 -19.59 14.24
N ARG A 133 -10.38 -19.92 15.52
CA ARG A 133 -10.64 -18.97 16.62
C ARG A 133 -9.40 -18.34 17.21
N VAL A 134 -8.20 -18.71 16.71
CA VAL A 134 -6.93 -18.24 17.28
C VAL A 134 -6.53 -16.91 16.67
N LEU A 135 -6.30 -15.91 17.54
CA LEU A 135 -5.71 -14.64 17.17
C LEU A 135 -4.32 -14.48 17.76
N GLY A 136 -3.35 -14.07 16.95
CA GLY A 136 -2.01 -13.75 17.41
C GLY A 136 -1.99 -12.57 18.39
N GLY A 137 -1.32 -12.72 19.51
CA GLY A 137 -1.26 -11.71 20.55
C GLY A 137 -2.64 -11.39 21.12
N ARG A 138 -2.95 -10.09 21.27
CA ARG A 138 -4.27 -9.62 21.76
C ARG A 138 -5.21 -9.17 20.64
N GLY A 139 -4.85 -9.43 19.37
CA GLY A 139 -5.62 -8.96 18.22
C GLY A 139 -5.59 -7.43 18.00
N HIS A 140 -4.67 -6.71 18.66
CA HIS A 140 -4.57 -5.25 18.56
C HIS A 140 -3.65 -4.79 17.41
N SER A 141 -2.98 -5.69 16.71
CA SER A 141 -2.31 -5.35 15.46
C SER A 141 -3.35 -4.84 14.47
N ALA A 142 -3.00 -3.80 13.74
CA ALA A 142 -3.93 -3.11 12.87
C ALA A 142 -3.29 -2.79 11.52
N VAL A 143 -4.12 -2.79 10.49
CA VAL A 143 -3.73 -2.43 9.12
C VAL A 143 -4.76 -1.43 8.59
N PRO A 144 -4.33 -0.33 7.95
CA PRO A 144 -5.24 0.51 7.20
C PRO A 144 -5.59 -0.18 5.87
N TYR A 145 -6.82 -0.67 5.74
CA TYR A 145 -7.34 -1.26 4.51
C TYR A 145 -8.08 -0.20 3.71
N LEU A 146 -7.74 -0.05 2.43
CA LEU A 146 -8.40 0.88 1.51
C LEU A 146 -9.03 0.10 0.35
N HIS A 147 -10.32 0.32 0.12
CA HIS A 147 -11.02 -0.30 -1.00
C HIS A 147 -10.54 0.30 -2.33
N VAL A 148 -10.38 -0.54 -3.37
CA VAL A 148 -9.87 -0.10 -4.68
C VAL A 148 -10.69 1.04 -5.31
N GLN A 149 -12.01 1.06 -5.10
CA GLN A 149 -12.85 2.15 -5.60
C GLN A 149 -12.52 3.50 -4.93
N ASP A 150 -12.18 3.51 -3.64
CA ASP A 150 -11.75 4.72 -2.95
C ASP A 150 -10.36 5.17 -3.40
N LEU A 151 -9.48 4.21 -3.71
CA LEU A 151 -8.19 4.52 -4.35
C LEU A 151 -8.37 5.15 -5.73
N ILE A 152 -9.29 4.63 -6.56
CA ILE A 152 -9.62 5.23 -7.87
C ILE A 152 -10.13 6.65 -7.69
N ARG A 153 -11.08 6.88 -6.77
CA ARG A 153 -11.59 8.23 -6.45
C ARG A 153 -10.48 9.15 -5.97
N PHE A 154 -9.55 8.64 -5.17
CA PHE A 154 -8.38 9.38 -4.72
C PHE A 154 -7.52 9.85 -5.90
N PHE A 155 -7.15 8.96 -6.83
CA PHE A 155 -6.36 9.33 -8.01
C PHE A 155 -7.09 10.33 -8.90
N LEU A 156 -8.38 10.13 -9.14
CA LEU A 156 -9.19 11.10 -9.90
C LEU A 156 -9.17 12.47 -9.23
N LYS A 157 -9.26 12.53 -7.89
CA LYS A 157 -9.19 13.78 -7.15
C LYS A 157 -7.82 14.45 -7.22
N VAL A 158 -6.73 13.68 -7.24
CA VAL A 158 -5.37 14.22 -7.46
C VAL A 158 -5.25 14.82 -8.86
N ILE A 159 -5.81 14.16 -9.88
CA ILE A 159 -5.83 14.66 -11.26
C ILE A 159 -6.64 15.95 -11.37
N GLU A 160 -7.86 16.00 -10.81
CA GLU A 160 -8.71 17.21 -10.79
C GLU A 160 -8.02 18.40 -10.11
N LYS A 161 -7.29 18.13 -9.03
CA LYS A 161 -6.61 19.12 -8.20
C LYS A 161 -5.19 19.45 -8.66
N THR A 162 -4.77 18.94 -9.80
CA THR A 162 -3.37 18.98 -10.25
C THR A 162 -2.75 20.38 -10.21
N ASP A 163 -3.49 21.41 -10.59
CA ASP A 163 -2.99 22.79 -10.65
C ASP A 163 -2.85 23.44 -9.28
N SER A 164 -3.56 22.93 -8.27
CA SER A 164 -3.48 23.41 -6.89
C SER A 164 -2.48 22.66 -6.03
N LEU A 165 -1.92 21.53 -6.53
CA LEU A 165 -0.93 20.75 -5.81
C LEU A 165 0.48 21.32 -6.02
N PRO A 166 1.37 21.25 -5.02
CA PRO A 166 2.78 21.56 -5.19
C PRO A 166 3.42 20.78 -6.35
N ARG A 167 4.49 21.32 -6.91
CA ARG A 167 5.25 20.67 -7.98
C ARG A 167 5.68 19.25 -7.60
N LEU A 168 6.15 19.07 -6.37
CA LEU A 168 6.39 17.77 -5.77
C LEU A 168 5.61 17.68 -4.46
N CYS A 169 4.80 16.63 -4.31
CA CYS A 169 4.09 16.36 -3.08
C CYS A 169 4.08 14.88 -2.74
N THR A 170 4.02 14.57 -1.46
CA THR A 170 3.72 13.22 -0.96
C THR A 170 2.29 13.23 -0.42
N LEU A 171 1.53 12.19 -0.72
CA LEU A 171 0.13 12.03 -0.32
C LEU A 171 -0.06 10.60 0.22
N ASN A 172 -0.82 10.46 1.29
CA ASN A 172 -1.20 9.15 1.82
C ASN A 172 -2.60 8.76 1.34
N ALA A 173 -2.67 7.74 0.47
CA ALA A 173 -3.94 7.11 0.09
C ALA A 173 -4.31 6.05 1.15
N SER A 174 -4.97 6.49 2.20
CA SER A 174 -5.33 5.70 3.38
C SER A 174 -6.67 6.18 3.95
N PRO A 175 -7.47 5.29 4.57
CA PRO A 175 -8.63 5.74 5.34
C PRO A 175 -8.18 6.52 6.58
N ASN A 176 -9.09 7.31 7.14
CA ASN A 176 -8.91 7.99 8.42
C ASN A 176 -9.03 6.99 9.58
N GLY A 177 -8.06 6.11 9.74
CA GLY A 177 -8.06 5.10 10.78
C GLY A 177 -7.47 3.76 10.32
N PHE A 178 -7.71 2.75 11.12
CA PHE A 178 -7.21 1.41 10.90
C PHE A 178 -8.22 0.39 11.44
N THR A 179 -8.16 -0.83 10.91
CA THR A 179 -8.93 -1.96 11.41
C THR A 179 -8.02 -2.90 12.18
N THR A 180 -8.33 -3.17 13.43
CA THR A 180 -7.60 -4.15 14.23
C THR A 180 -7.97 -5.57 13.81
N HIS A 181 -7.06 -6.52 14.02
CA HIS A 181 -7.36 -7.93 13.72
C HIS A 181 -8.55 -8.47 14.50
N ILE A 182 -8.76 -8.00 15.74
CA ILE A 182 -9.93 -8.43 16.52
C ILE A 182 -11.25 -7.86 15.96
N GLU A 183 -11.26 -6.64 15.45
CA GLU A 183 -12.43 -6.05 14.78
C GLU A 183 -12.71 -6.77 13.46
N LEU A 184 -11.69 -7.01 12.67
CA LEU A 184 -11.80 -7.75 11.41
C LEU A 184 -12.34 -9.17 11.67
N TYR A 185 -11.78 -9.88 12.66
CA TYR A 185 -12.25 -11.20 13.09
C TYR A 185 -13.75 -11.20 13.46
N LYS A 186 -14.17 -10.27 14.32
CA LYS A 186 -15.56 -10.16 14.75
C LYS A 186 -16.50 -9.87 13.58
N THR A 187 -16.10 -8.97 12.68
CA THR A 187 -16.90 -8.63 11.49
C THR A 187 -17.03 -9.83 10.58
N ALA A 188 -15.93 -10.50 10.24
CA ALA A 188 -15.93 -11.67 9.37
C ALA A 188 -16.77 -12.83 9.95
N THR A 189 -16.53 -13.18 11.21
CA THR A 189 -17.25 -14.30 11.84
C THR A 189 -18.72 -14.02 12.05
N ARG A 190 -19.10 -12.78 12.38
CA ARG A 190 -20.51 -12.37 12.48
C ARG A 190 -21.20 -12.48 11.13
N TYR A 191 -20.56 -12.02 10.05
CA TYR A 191 -21.11 -12.12 8.70
C TYR A 191 -21.32 -13.58 8.27
N PHE A 192 -20.31 -14.45 8.47
CA PHE A 192 -20.37 -15.83 8.01
C PHE A 192 -21.25 -16.74 8.88
N PHE A 193 -21.24 -16.56 10.20
CA PHE A 193 -21.94 -17.48 11.11
C PHE A 193 -23.22 -16.88 11.69
N GLY A 194 -23.58 -15.64 11.33
CA GLY A 194 -24.77 -14.95 11.85
C GLY A 194 -24.72 -14.64 13.36
N ARG A 195 -23.55 -14.82 14.00
CA ARG A 195 -23.35 -14.62 15.45
C ARG A 195 -21.94 -14.24 15.80
N ASP A 196 -21.76 -13.68 16.97
CA ASP A 196 -20.43 -13.43 17.51
C ASP A 196 -19.73 -14.74 17.90
N VAL A 197 -18.51 -14.93 17.43
CA VAL A 197 -17.67 -16.07 17.77
C VAL A 197 -16.55 -15.60 18.70
N ARG A 198 -16.41 -16.25 19.85
CA ARG A 198 -15.36 -15.93 20.81
C ARG A 198 -13.99 -16.34 20.25
N SER A 199 -13.06 -15.38 20.19
CA SER A 199 -11.67 -15.64 19.82
C SER A 199 -10.86 -16.19 21.00
N LEU A 200 -9.86 -16.99 20.68
CA LEU A 200 -8.82 -17.45 21.61
C LEU A 200 -7.56 -16.61 21.33
N LEU A 201 -7.07 -15.94 22.36
CA LEU A 201 -5.86 -15.11 22.25
C LEU A 201 -4.63 -15.97 22.52
N MET A 202 -3.69 -16.00 21.57
CA MET A 202 -2.43 -16.72 21.74
C MET A 202 -1.35 -15.74 22.20
N LEU A 203 -0.68 -16.05 23.30
CA LEU A 203 0.38 -15.21 23.85
C LEU A 203 1.57 -15.16 22.87
N ARG A 204 2.18 -13.98 22.73
CA ARG A 204 3.17 -13.66 21.69
C ARG A 204 4.42 -14.55 21.71
N PHE A 205 4.79 -15.08 22.87
CA PHE A 205 5.95 -15.98 23.02
C PHE A 205 5.71 -17.43 22.55
N LEU A 206 4.48 -17.77 22.13
CA LEU A 206 4.17 -19.07 21.51
C LEU A 206 4.17 -19.02 19.98
N VAL A 207 4.48 -17.88 19.37
CA VAL A 207 4.36 -17.63 17.91
C VAL A 207 5.72 -17.37 17.26
N VAL A 208 6.83 -17.31 18.02
CA VAL A 208 8.16 -17.06 17.46
C VAL A 208 8.82 -18.42 17.18
N PRO A 209 9.18 -18.75 15.92
CA PRO A 209 10.18 -19.78 15.65
C PRO A 209 11.55 -19.31 16.09
#